data_4ff303a98abbcde76bfefb387241c8ff
#
_entry.id   4ff303a98abbcde76bfefb387241c8ff
#
_cell.length_a   1.000
_cell.length_b   1.000
_cell.length_c   1.000
_cell.angle_alpha   90.00
_cell.angle_beta   90.00
_cell.angle_gamma   90.00
#
_symmetry.space_group_name_H-M   'P 1'
#
loop_
_entity.id
_entity.type
_entity.pdbx_description
1 polymer ?
#
loop_
_entity_poly.entity_id
_entity_poly.type
_entity_poly.pdbx_seq_one_letter_code
_entity_poly.pdbx_strand_id
1 'polypeptide(L)'
;MTAQERRRAPRIAEQIPVAIHDAGEELRTETKNISTAGAYCTLDRFIAPMTKLQLQCELPDGSRRVRIHCSGVVVRIEPNVPSPDRTLYNVAIFFTELSERDRHAISHFIHRRLSEQKLSMR
;
A
#
# COMPACT_ATOMS: atom_id res chain seq x y z
N MET A 1 -4.84 -5.02 21.36
CA MET A 1 -4.47 -3.78 20.65
C MET A 1 -5.72 -2.93 20.41
N THR A 2 -5.70 -1.69 20.85
CA THR A 2 -6.82 -0.78 20.66
C THR A 2 -6.87 -0.27 19.21
N ALA A 3 -8.03 0.27 18.80
CA ALA A 3 -8.16 0.88 17.47
C ALA A 3 -7.19 2.03 17.27
N GLN A 4 -6.88 2.80 18.32
CA GLN A 4 -5.92 3.89 18.27
C GLN A 4 -4.50 3.39 18.00
N GLU A 5 -4.13 2.26 18.63
CA GLU A 5 -2.80 1.68 18.42
C GLU A 5 -2.63 1.17 16.99
N ARG A 6 -3.69 0.60 16.39
CA ARG A 6 -3.66 0.16 15.01
C ARG A 6 -3.53 1.33 14.03
N ARG A 7 -3.96 2.52 14.43
CA ARG A 7 -3.96 3.70 13.56
C ARG A 7 -2.82 4.68 13.86
N ARG A 8 -1.76 4.20 14.52
CA ARG A 8 -0.61 5.05 14.81
C ARG A 8 0.05 5.59 13.57
N ALA A 9 0.08 4.79 12.50
CA ALA A 9 0.67 5.20 11.23
C ALA A 9 -0.37 6.01 10.45
N PRO A 10 -0.11 7.29 10.17
CA PRO A 10 -1.01 8.08 9.34
C PRO A 10 -1.16 7.46 7.96
N ARG A 11 -2.37 7.56 7.40
CA ARG A 11 -2.69 7.06 6.06
C ARG A 11 -3.21 8.18 5.20
N ILE A 12 -2.92 8.08 3.93
CA ILE A 12 -3.53 8.97 2.95
C ILE A 12 -4.21 8.13 1.87
N ALA A 13 -5.36 8.64 1.40
CA ALA A 13 -6.11 8.04 0.30
C ALA A 13 -5.57 8.63 -1.00
N GLU A 14 -4.57 7.98 -1.57
CA GLU A 14 -3.97 8.42 -2.82
C GLU A 14 -3.63 7.22 -3.68
N GLN A 15 -3.85 7.37 -4.98
CA GLN A 15 -3.59 6.33 -5.96
C GLN A 15 -2.12 6.35 -6.36
N ILE A 16 -1.35 5.45 -5.81
CA ILE A 16 0.07 5.28 -6.14
C ILE A 16 0.20 4.00 -6.97
N PRO A 17 0.75 4.08 -8.18
CA PRO A 17 1.00 2.87 -8.96
C PRO A 17 1.95 1.94 -8.22
N VAL A 18 1.57 0.66 -8.16
CA VAL A 18 2.37 -0.36 -7.48
C VAL A 18 2.45 -1.62 -8.33
N ALA A 19 3.64 -2.20 -8.40
CA ALA A 19 3.88 -3.50 -9.00
C ALA A 19 4.06 -4.50 -7.86
N ILE A 20 3.32 -5.59 -7.93
CA ILE A 20 3.32 -6.64 -6.93
C ILE A 20 3.83 -7.90 -7.59
N HIS A 21 4.87 -8.52 -7.01
CA HIS A 21 5.43 -9.77 -7.51
C HIS A 21 5.01 -10.91 -6.61
N ASP A 22 4.31 -11.87 -7.18
CA ASP A 22 3.81 -13.06 -6.51
C ASP A 22 4.17 -14.29 -7.34
N ALA A 23 5.06 -15.13 -6.79
CA ALA A 23 5.43 -16.41 -7.40
C ALA A 23 5.85 -16.30 -8.87
N GLY A 24 6.63 -15.27 -9.18
CA GLY A 24 7.14 -15.06 -10.54
C GLY A 24 6.22 -14.27 -11.45
N GLU A 25 5.02 -13.94 -11.00
CA GLU A 25 4.10 -13.10 -11.77
C GLU A 25 4.13 -11.67 -11.26
N GLU A 26 3.97 -10.71 -12.18
CA GLU A 26 3.88 -9.31 -11.83
C GLU A 26 2.44 -8.85 -11.99
N LEU A 27 1.89 -8.27 -10.93
CA LEU A 27 0.58 -7.66 -10.92
C LEU A 27 0.74 -6.16 -10.80
N ARG A 28 0.03 -5.40 -11.61
CA ARG A 28 0.06 -3.94 -11.55
C ARG A 28 -1.28 -3.42 -11.09
N THR A 29 -1.24 -2.50 -10.11
CA THR A 29 -2.44 -1.87 -9.59
C THR A 29 -2.08 -0.49 -9.04
N GLU A 30 -3.04 0.11 -8.35
CA GLU A 30 -2.83 1.37 -7.64
C GLU A 30 -3.31 1.23 -6.22
N THR A 31 -2.67 1.93 -5.30
CA THR A 31 -3.12 1.93 -3.91
C THR A 31 -4.41 2.72 -3.78
N LYS A 32 -5.26 2.32 -2.85
CA LYS A 32 -6.40 3.12 -2.38
C LYS A 32 -5.97 3.99 -1.21
N ASN A 33 -5.09 3.47 -0.37
CA ASN A 33 -4.44 4.23 0.68
C ASN A 33 -3.08 3.61 0.99
N ILE A 34 -2.20 4.40 1.59
CA ILE A 34 -0.86 3.96 1.96
C ILE A 34 -0.45 4.60 3.27
N SER A 35 0.34 3.85 4.06
CA SER A 35 0.99 4.33 5.28
C SER A 35 2.38 3.69 5.36
N THR A 36 3.14 4.04 6.41
CA THR A 36 4.42 3.37 6.65
C THR A 36 4.26 1.92 7.10
N ALA A 37 3.06 1.50 7.48
CA ALA A 37 2.77 0.13 7.92
C ALA A 37 2.34 -0.77 6.78
N GLY A 38 1.72 -0.22 5.72
CA GLY A 38 1.22 -1.03 4.64
C GLY A 38 0.41 -0.26 3.64
N ALA A 39 -0.21 -0.99 2.72
CA ALA A 39 -1.03 -0.42 1.65
C ALA A 39 -2.31 -1.22 1.46
N TYR A 40 -3.33 -0.53 0.99
CA TYR A 40 -4.61 -1.13 0.63
C TYR A 40 -4.81 -0.91 -0.87
N CYS A 41 -5.08 -1.99 -1.59
CA CYS A 41 -5.22 -1.91 -3.05
C CYS A 41 -6.26 -2.89 -3.56
N THR A 42 -6.60 -2.76 -4.83
CA THR A 42 -7.56 -3.64 -5.50
C THR A 42 -6.81 -4.48 -6.52
N LEU A 43 -7.05 -5.79 -6.52
CA LEU A 43 -6.44 -6.72 -7.47
C LEU A 43 -7.52 -7.46 -8.24
N ASP A 44 -7.17 -7.91 -9.44
CA ASP A 44 -8.07 -8.69 -10.31
C ASP A 44 -8.00 -10.19 -10.06
N ARG A 45 -7.35 -10.61 -8.99
CA ARG A 45 -7.24 -12.01 -8.62
C ARG A 45 -7.20 -12.19 -7.13
N PHE A 46 -7.54 -13.39 -6.68
CA PHE A 46 -7.47 -13.77 -5.28
C PHE A 46 -6.02 -14.12 -4.92
N ILE A 47 -5.56 -13.62 -3.77
CA ILE A 47 -4.29 -14.01 -3.17
C ILE A 47 -4.57 -14.39 -1.74
N ALA A 48 -4.18 -15.60 -1.36
CA ALA A 48 -4.48 -16.12 -0.03
C ALA A 48 -3.86 -15.25 1.08
N PRO A 49 -4.55 -15.06 2.21
CA PRO A 49 -3.95 -14.40 3.38
C PRO A 49 -2.63 -15.08 3.77
N MET A 50 -1.71 -14.30 4.29
CA MET A 50 -0.35 -14.71 4.68
C MET A 50 0.58 -15.00 3.50
N THR A 51 0.16 -14.74 2.28
CA THR A 51 1.05 -14.81 1.12
C THR A 51 2.07 -13.68 1.18
N LYS A 52 3.34 -14.02 1.00
CA LYS A 52 4.43 -13.05 0.95
C LYS A 52 4.56 -12.49 -0.45
N LEU A 53 4.75 -11.19 -0.53
CA LEU A 53 4.83 -10.47 -1.80
C LEU A 53 6.04 -9.55 -1.81
N GLN A 54 6.54 -9.27 -3.01
CA GLN A 54 7.48 -8.17 -3.22
C GLN A 54 6.72 -7.03 -3.86
N LEU A 55 6.94 -5.81 -3.36
CA LEU A 55 6.24 -4.63 -3.84
C LEU A 55 7.24 -3.59 -4.32
N GLN A 56 6.86 -2.92 -5.38
CA GLN A 56 7.65 -1.83 -5.94
C GLN A 56 6.71 -0.70 -6.35
N CYS A 57 7.01 0.51 -5.88
CA CYS A 57 6.21 1.66 -6.27
C CYS A 57 7.10 2.89 -6.43
N GLU A 58 6.57 3.93 -7.02
CA GLU A 58 7.25 5.20 -7.16
C GLU A 58 6.40 6.29 -6.54
N LEU A 59 6.99 6.99 -5.56
CA LEU A 59 6.31 8.09 -4.89
C LEU A 59 6.71 9.41 -5.55
N PRO A 60 5.75 10.27 -5.88
CA PRO A 60 6.09 11.60 -6.38
C PRO A 60 6.71 12.44 -5.26
N ASP A 61 7.78 13.15 -5.59
CA ASP A 61 8.47 14.05 -4.68
C ASP A 61 8.88 15.30 -5.46
N GLY A 62 7.96 16.24 -5.57
CA GLY A 62 8.12 17.39 -6.43
C GLY A 62 8.25 16.97 -7.89
N SER A 63 9.34 17.33 -8.54
CA SER A 63 9.63 16.93 -9.92
C SER A 63 10.33 15.55 -9.99
N ARG A 64 10.65 14.98 -8.84
CA ARG A 64 11.34 13.69 -8.74
C ARG A 64 10.36 12.57 -8.39
N ARG A 65 10.83 11.33 -8.58
CA ARG A 65 10.13 10.15 -8.11
C ARG A 65 11.07 9.32 -7.25
N VAL A 66 10.55 8.87 -6.11
CA VAL A 66 11.33 8.03 -5.20
C VAL A 66 10.85 6.60 -5.34
N ARG A 67 11.75 5.72 -5.73
CA ARG A 67 11.42 4.29 -5.88
C ARG A 67 11.47 3.61 -4.52
N ILE A 68 10.38 2.93 -4.19
CA ILE A 68 10.23 2.14 -2.98
C ILE A 68 10.19 0.66 -3.38
N HIS A 69 10.96 -0.15 -2.68
CA HIS A 69 10.98 -1.60 -2.91
C HIS A 69 10.97 -2.28 -1.55
N CYS A 70 9.98 -3.11 -1.30
CA CYS A 70 9.83 -3.74 0.01
C CYS A 70 9.13 -5.09 -0.10
N SER A 71 9.19 -5.83 0.99
CA SER A 71 8.43 -7.08 1.15
C SER A 71 7.18 -6.81 1.96
N GLY A 72 6.14 -7.57 1.68
CA GLY A 72 4.88 -7.47 2.41
C GLY A 72 4.19 -8.80 2.50
N VAL A 73 3.12 -8.83 3.28
CA VAL A 73 2.29 -10.01 3.45
C VAL A 73 0.83 -9.60 3.36
N VAL A 74 0.02 -10.43 2.68
CA VAL A 74 -1.42 -10.21 2.63
C VAL A 74 -2.01 -10.52 4.01
N VAL A 75 -2.60 -9.53 4.65
CA VAL A 75 -3.20 -9.72 5.98
C VAL A 75 -4.71 -9.82 5.91
N ARG A 76 -5.32 -9.29 4.84
CA ARG A 76 -6.77 -9.39 4.64
C ARG A 76 -7.08 -9.26 3.16
N ILE A 77 -8.10 -9.99 2.73
CA ILE A 77 -8.62 -9.89 1.37
C ILE A 77 -10.13 -10.04 1.42
N GLU A 78 -10.84 -9.26 0.62
CA GLU A 78 -12.29 -9.29 0.53
C GLU A 78 -12.73 -9.36 -0.94
N PRO A 79 -13.55 -10.36 -1.31
CA PRO A 79 -14.01 -11.47 -0.47
C PRO A 79 -12.86 -12.37 -0.03
N ASN A 80 -13.03 -13.05 1.10
CA ASN A 80 -11.97 -13.84 1.70
C ASN A 80 -11.83 -15.25 1.13
N VAL A 81 -12.62 -15.57 0.10
CA VAL A 81 -12.53 -16.81 -0.66
C VAL A 81 -12.56 -16.48 -2.14
N PRO A 82 -11.93 -17.30 -3.00
CA PRO A 82 -12.06 -17.09 -4.44
C PRO A 82 -13.51 -17.20 -4.88
N SER A 83 -13.92 -16.31 -5.78
CA SER A 83 -15.27 -16.32 -6.32
C SER A 83 -15.21 -16.16 -7.83
N PRO A 84 -15.83 -17.09 -8.60
CA PRO A 84 -15.83 -16.98 -10.06
C PRO A 84 -16.60 -15.77 -10.58
N ASP A 85 -17.52 -15.22 -9.77
CA ASP A 85 -18.33 -14.08 -10.15
C ASP A 85 -17.67 -12.75 -9.80
N ARG A 86 -16.53 -12.77 -9.13
CA ARG A 86 -15.81 -11.57 -8.72
C ARG A 86 -14.61 -11.35 -9.63
N THR A 87 -14.50 -10.11 -10.11
CA THR A 87 -13.37 -9.67 -10.92
C THR A 87 -12.36 -8.85 -10.13
N LEU A 88 -12.77 -8.33 -8.96
CA LEU A 88 -11.92 -7.47 -8.14
C LEU A 88 -11.95 -7.91 -6.68
N TYR A 89 -10.78 -7.85 -6.06
CA TYR A 89 -10.58 -8.15 -4.64
C TYR A 89 -9.91 -6.97 -3.96
N ASN A 90 -10.37 -6.62 -2.77
CA ASN A 90 -9.74 -5.58 -1.95
C ASN A 90 -8.72 -6.25 -1.03
N VAL A 91 -7.47 -5.81 -1.10
CA VAL A 91 -6.34 -6.48 -0.46
C VAL A 91 -5.63 -5.51 0.46
N ALA A 92 -5.46 -5.92 1.72
CA ALA A 92 -4.64 -5.19 2.68
C ALA A 92 -3.29 -5.90 2.81
N ILE A 93 -2.21 -5.15 2.58
CA ILE A 93 -0.85 -5.67 2.59
C ILE A 93 -0.09 -4.95 3.71
N PHE A 94 0.52 -5.74 4.60
CA PHE A 94 1.37 -5.24 5.67
C PHE A 94 2.83 -5.33 5.22
N PHE A 95 3.60 -4.24 5.35
CA PHE A 95 5.01 -4.24 4.99
C PHE A 95 5.81 -4.99 6.06
N THR A 96 6.53 -6.03 5.65
CA THR A 96 7.33 -6.86 6.55
C THR A 96 8.80 -6.48 6.53
N GLU A 97 9.30 -6.02 5.39
CA GLU A 97 10.67 -5.55 5.25
C GLU A 97 10.65 -4.23 4.51
N LEU A 98 10.94 -3.15 5.22
CA LEU A 98 10.97 -1.81 4.70
C LEU A 98 12.22 -1.14 5.24
N SER A 99 13.11 -0.72 4.35
CA SER A 99 14.34 -0.05 4.76
C SER A 99 14.02 1.28 5.46
N GLU A 100 14.93 1.76 6.30
CA GLU A 100 14.76 3.06 6.94
C GLU A 100 14.64 4.18 5.92
N ARG A 101 15.42 4.10 4.85
CA ARG A 101 15.35 5.06 3.75
C ARG A 101 13.94 5.10 3.13
N ASP A 102 13.38 3.93 2.84
CA ASP A 102 12.08 3.83 2.21
C ASP A 102 10.95 4.21 3.17
N ARG A 103 11.08 3.83 4.45
CA ARG A 103 10.14 4.24 5.48
C ARG A 103 10.11 5.76 5.60
N HIS A 104 11.28 6.38 5.60
CA HIS A 104 11.40 7.83 5.66
C HIS A 104 10.75 8.49 4.44
N ALA A 105 10.97 7.93 3.26
CA ALA A 105 10.40 8.46 2.03
C ALA A 105 8.86 8.40 2.06
N ILE A 106 8.30 7.29 2.52
CA ILE A 106 6.84 7.15 2.65
C ILE A 106 6.30 8.15 3.68
N SER A 107 6.95 8.23 4.84
CA SER A 107 6.54 9.16 5.89
C SER A 107 6.55 10.60 5.41
N HIS A 108 7.62 11.00 4.73
CA HIS A 108 7.76 12.35 4.17
C HIS A 108 6.64 12.65 3.16
N PHE A 109 6.37 11.71 2.26
CA PHE A 109 5.32 11.82 1.28
C PHE A 109 3.95 12.03 1.95
N ILE A 110 3.64 11.22 2.96
CA ILE A 110 2.36 11.29 3.67
C ILE A 110 2.22 12.64 4.38
N HIS A 111 3.25 13.10 5.07
CA HIS A 111 3.20 14.38 5.76
C HIS A 111 3.04 15.55 4.81
N ARG A 112 3.69 15.51 3.66
CA ARG A 112 3.50 16.54 2.64
C ARG A 112 2.06 16.58 2.14
N ARG A 113 1.48 15.41 1.84
CA ARG A 113 0.10 15.34 1.37
C ARG A 113 -0.90 15.83 2.42
N LEU A 114 -0.68 15.47 3.68
CA LEU A 114 -1.54 15.94 4.77
C LEU A 114 -1.44 17.46 4.94
N SER A 115 -0.26 18.02 4.81
CA SER A 115 -0.06 19.49 4.87
C SER A 115 -0.77 20.19 3.72
N GLU A 116 -0.69 19.64 2.51
CA GLU A 116 -1.38 20.19 1.34
C GLU A 116 -2.90 20.15 1.52
N GLN A 117 -3.43 19.05 2.07
CA GLN A 117 -4.85 18.90 2.36
C GLN A 117 -5.32 19.95 3.39
N LYS A 118 -4.53 20.21 4.42
CA LYS A 118 -4.83 21.25 5.41
C LYS A 118 -4.92 22.62 4.77
N LEU A 119 -3.98 22.96 3.90
CA LEU A 119 -3.97 24.24 3.20
C LEU A 119 -5.18 24.39 2.28
N SER A 120 -5.60 23.30 1.63
CA SER A 120 -6.76 23.30 0.73
C SER A 120 -8.09 23.50 1.45
N MET A 121 -8.14 23.19 2.73
CA MET A 121 -9.37 23.27 3.53
C MET A 121 -9.60 24.63 4.16
N ARG A 122 -8.69 25.57 3.98
CA ARG A 122 -8.82 26.94 4.51
C ARG A 122 -9.58 27.85 3.58
#